data_7b3ab0b0a09a1394e7c83138ecafe870
#
_entry.id   7b3ab0b0a09a1394e7c83138ecafe870
#
_cell.length_a   1.000
_cell.length_b   1.000
_cell.length_c   1.000
_cell.angle_alpha   90.00
_cell.angle_beta   90.00
_cell.angle_gamma   90.00
#
_symmetry.space_group_name_H-M   'P 1'
#
loop_
_entity.id
_entity.type
_entity.pdbx_description
1 polymer ?
#
loop_
_entity_poly.entity_id
_entity_poly.type
_entity_poly.pdbx_seq_one_letter_code
_entity_poly.pdbx_strand_id
1 'polypeptide(L)'
;EDDKEASKYVIKGLQESGHVVDHAADGEEGYEIALVGKFDVLIVDRMLPCLDGLTLVEKLRQNHIATPVLFLSALGDVDDKVKGLNSGGDDYLSKPFAFSELLARIEVLVKRGSGLLAETTLKFEDLEMNLLSRRVTRNDKAIDLQPREFKLLEYLLRNAGRVVTRTMLLENVWEYHFDPQTNVIDVHISRLRSKIDKDFDPPLVHTIRGAGYSLRVPD
;
A
#
# COMPACT_ATOMS: atom_id res chain seq x y z
N GLU A 1 1.51 5.30 -23.80
CA GLU A 1 2.51 6.38 -23.95
C GLU A 1 3.01 6.39 -25.38
N ASP A 2 2.73 7.43 -26.13
CA ASP A 2 3.09 7.59 -27.54
C ASP A 2 4.49 8.22 -27.73
N ASP A 3 4.99 8.96 -26.73
CA ASP A 3 6.33 9.50 -26.75
C ASP A 3 7.37 8.36 -26.58
N LYS A 4 8.16 8.14 -27.66
CA LYS A 4 9.15 7.06 -27.73
C LYS A 4 10.29 7.19 -26.71
N GLU A 5 10.66 8.40 -26.33
CA GLU A 5 11.73 8.62 -25.35
C GLU A 5 11.19 8.43 -23.92
N ALA A 6 10.00 8.96 -23.63
CA ALA A 6 9.33 8.76 -22.34
C ALA A 6 9.01 7.27 -22.10
N SER A 7 8.43 6.59 -23.09
CA SER A 7 8.13 5.15 -22.98
C SER A 7 9.38 4.31 -22.75
N LYS A 8 10.47 4.52 -23.50
CA LYS A 8 11.74 3.82 -23.29
C LYS A 8 12.30 4.04 -21.90
N TYR A 9 12.25 5.29 -21.39
CA TYR A 9 12.73 5.62 -20.05
C TYR A 9 11.95 4.88 -18.97
N VAL A 10 10.61 4.90 -19.05
CA VAL A 10 9.73 4.22 -18.10
C VAL A 10 9.90 2.70 -18.18
N ILE A 11 9.86 2.11 -19.38
CA ILE A 11 10.01 0.67 -19.59
C ILE A 11 11.33 0.18 -18.99
N LYS A 12 12.43 0.85 -19.34
CA LYS A 12 13.77 0.47 -18.84
C LYS A 12 13.82 0.51 -17.32
N GLY A 13 13.36 1.60 -16.70
CA GLY A 13 13.40 1.73 -15.25
C GLY A 13 12.55 0.67 -14.53
N LEU A 14 11.38 0.35 -15.07
CA LEU A 14 10.50 -0.68 -14.51
C LEU A 14 11.11 -2.08 -14.66
N GLN A 15 11.70 -2.40 -15.79
CA GLN A 15 12.39 -3.68 -16.01
C GLN A 15 13.60 -3.84 -15.08
N GLU A 16 14.40 -2.78 -14.89
CA GLU A 16 15.51 -2.75 -13.94
C GLU A 16 15.03 -2.92 -12.48
N SER A 17 13.79 -2.53 -12.19
CA SER A 17 13.13 -2.73 -10.89
C SER A 17 12.42 -4.08 -10.75
N GLY A 18 12.57 -4.99 -11.75
CA GLY A 18 12.04 -6.36 -11.68
C GLY A 18 10.61 -6.53 -12.17
N HIS A 19 10.01 -5.52 -12.82
CA HIS A 19 8.67 -5.61 -13.40
C HIS A 19 8.70 -6.16 -14.84
N VAL A 20 7.65 -6.88 -15.22
CA VAL A 20 7.34 -7.24 -16.61
C VAL A 20 6.47 -6.14 -17.19
N VAL A 21 6.81 -5.63 -18.36
CA VAL A 21 6.17 -4.45 -18.95
C VAL A 21 5.74 -4.76 -20.38
N ASP A 22 4.46 -4.58 -20.67
CA ASP A 22 3.91 -4.51 -22.02
C ASP A 22 3.67 -3.03 -22.36
N HIS A 23 3.82 -2.66 -23.63
CA HIS A 23 3.71 -1.27 -24.08
C HIS A 23 2.78 -1.17 -25.28
N ALA A 24 1.93 -0.16 -25.27
CA ALA A 24 1.12 0.29 -26.38
C ALA A 24 1.44 1.75 -26.71
N ALA A 25 1.52 2.08 -28.00
CA ALA A 25 1.83 3.44 -28.46
C ALA A 25 0.57 4.29 -28.70
N ASP A 26 -0.60 3.71 -28.69
CA ASP A 26 -1.88 4.41 -28.80
C ASP A 26 -2.95 3.82 -27.89
N GLY A 27 -4.06 4.53 -27.75
CA GLY A 27 -5.12 4.15 -26.80
C GLY A 27 -5.96 2.97 -27.26
N GLU A 28 -6.09 2.70 -28.57
CA GLU A 28 -6.84 1.55 -29.10
C GLU A 28 -6.06 0.26 -28.82
N GLU A 29 -4.78 0.22 -29.19
CA GLU A 29 -3.88 -0.90 -28.87
C GLU A 29 -3.83 -1.14 -27.36
N GLY A 30 -3.69 -0.07 -26.56
CA GLY A 30 -3.68 -0.15 -25.10
C GLY A 30 -4.95 -0.74 -24.50
N TYR A 31 -6.10 -0.37 -25.07
CA TYR A 31 -7.40 -0.92 -24.66
C TYR A 31 -7.51 -2.41 -24.97
N GLU A 32 -7.13 -2.84 -26.21
CA GLU A 32 -7.17 -4.25 -26.61
C GLU A 32 -6.27 -5.12 -25.71
N ILE A 33 -5.05 -4.68 -25.46
CA ILE A 33 -4.10 -5.39 -24.59
C ILE A 33 -4.66 -5.48 -23.16
N ALA A 34 -5.22 -4.40 -22.64
CA ALA A 34 -5.77 -4.36 -21.27
C ALA A 34 -7.03 -5.22 -21.09
N LEU A 35 -7.81 -5.48 -22.14
CA LEU A 35 -8.99 -6.35 -22.07
C LEU A 35 -8.62 -7.83 -21.91
N VAL A 36 -7.56 -8.29 -22.53
CA VAL A 36 -7.19 -9.73 -22.56
C VAL A 36 -6.07 -10.06 -21.57
N GLY A 37 -5.24 -9.08 -21.22
CA GLY A 37 -4.11 -9.24 -20.32
C GLY A 37 -4.52 -9.23 -18.84
N LYS A 38 -3.66 -9.81 -18.01
CA LYS A 38 -3.75 -9.70 -16.54
C LYS A 38 -2.63 -8.79 -16.07
N PHE A 39 -2.98 -7.56 -15.75
CA PHE A 39 -2.04 -6.56 -15.29
C PHE A 39 -2.30 -6.21 -13.82
N ASP A 40 -1.23 -6.00 -13.06
CA ASP A 40 -1.31 -5.55 -11.66
C ASP A 40 -1.57 -4.03 -11.59
N VAL A 41 -1.14 -3.28 -12.61
CA VAL A 41 -1.34 -1.83 -12.75
C VAL A 41 -1.27 -1.42 -14.20
N LEU A 42 -2.02 -0.39 -14.58
CA LEU A 42 -1.92 0.28 -15.88
C LEU A 42 -1.35 1.68 -15.67
N ILE A 43 -0.38 2.06 -16.50
CA ILE A 43 0.16 3.42 -16.58
C ILE A 43 -0.35 3.99 -17.90
N VAL A 44 -1.15 5.04 -17.84
CA VAL A 44 -1.86 5.56 -19.01
C VAL A 44 -1.56 7.04 -19.19
N ASP A 45 -0.97 7.41 -20.34
CA ASP A 45 -0.94 8.83 -20.70
C ASP A 45 -2.36 9.29 -20.97
N ARG A 46 -2.67 10.48 -20.49
CA ARG A 46 -3.95 11.09 -20.75
C ARG A 46 -4.14 11.45 -22.23
N MET A 47 -3.09 11.94 -22.88
CA MET A 47 -3.11 12.41 -24.27
C MET A 47 -2.56 11.34 -25.21
N LEU A 48 -3.34 10.31 -25.50
CA LEU A 48 -2.98 9.26 -26.43
C LEU A 48 -3.63 9.48 -27.80
N PRO A 49 -2.97 9.06 -28.88
CA PRO A 49 -3.57 8.98 -30.21
C PRO A 49 -4.72 7.96 -30.27
N CYS A 50 -5.60 8.09 -31.25
CA CYS A 50 -6.72 7.20 -31.56
C CYS A 50 -7.80 7.18 -30.47
N LEU A 51 -7.46 6.84 -29.24
CA LEU A 51 -8.34 6.82 -28.09
C LEU A 51 -7.66 7.49 -26.90
N ASP A 52 -8.22 8.60 -26.39
CA ASP A 52 -7.65 9.30 -25.24
C ASP A 52 -7.68 8.45 -23.97
N GLY A 53 -6.72 8.69 -23.05
CA GLY A 53 -6.53 7.85 -21.89
C GLY A 53 -7.72 7.81 -20.93
N LEU A 54 -8.51 8.91 -20.79
CA LEU A 54 -9.70 8.92 -19.95
C LEU A 54 -10.78 7.99 -20.53
N THR A 55 -11.07 8.15 -21.81
CA THR A 55 -12.04 7.32 -22.54
C THR A 55 -11.62 5.85 -22.53
N LEU A 56 -10.33 5.56 -22.65
CA LEU A 56 -9.79 4.20 -22.53
C LEU A 56 -10.16 3.60 -21.17
N VAL A 57 -9.89 4.31 -20.09
CA VAL A 57 -10.17 3.82 -18.72
C VAL A 57 -11.66 3.69 -18.48
N GLU A 58 -12.49 4.63 -18.93
CA GLU A 58 -13.95 4.51 -18.85
C GLU A 58 -14.47 3.25 -19.52
N LYS A 59 -13.97 2.93 -20.72
CA LYS A 59 -14.32 1.70 -21.45
C LYS A 59 -13.88 0.44 -20.70
N LEU A 60 -12.66 0.45 -20.09
CA LEU A 60 -12.22 -0.66 -19.25
C LEU A 60 -13.14 -0.87 -18.04
N ARG A 61 -13.53 0.19 -17.36
CA ARG A 61 -14.48 0.11 -16.23
C ARG A 61 -15.86 -0.40 -16.65
N GLN A 62 -16.38 0.00 -17.82
CA GLN A 62 -17.62 -0.53 -18.38
C GLN A 62 -17.51 -2.04 -18.66
N ASN A 63 -16.34 -2.56 -19.01
CA ASN A 63 -16.07 -3.98 -19.17
C ASN A 63 -15.63 -4.69 -17.87
N HIS A 64 -15.89 -4.08 -16.71
CA HIS A 64 -15.58 -4.64 -15.39
C HIS A 64 -14.10 -4.92 -15.14
N ILE A 65 -13.20 -4.27 -15.88
CA ILE A 65 -11.77 -4.33 -15.61
C ILE A 65 -11.44 -3.36 -14.47
N ALA A 66 -11.08 -3.92 -13.33
CA ALA A 66 -10.79 -3.18 -12.08
C ALA A 66 -9.29 -2.95 -11.84
N THR A 67 -8.43 -3.27 -12.81
CA THR A 67 -6.98 -3.06 -12.70
C THR A 67 -6.69 -1.60 -12.33
N PRO A 68 -5.87 -1.33 -11.30
CA PRO A 68 -5.52 0.03 -10.89
C PRO A 68 -4.86 0.82 -12.03
N VAL A 69 -5.19 2.10 -12.13
CA VAL A 69 -4.69 2.99 -13.17
C VAL A 69 -3.97 4.18 -12.59
N LEU A 70 -2.72 4.38 -13.01
CA LEU A 70 -1.94 5.60 -12.81
C LEU A 70 -1.98 6.43 -14.09
N PHE A 71 -2.59 7.61 -14.04
CA PHE A 71 -2.52 8.54 -15.16
C PHE A 71 -1.24 9.36 -15.15
N LEU A 72 -0.64 9.50 -16.35
CA LEU A 72 0.38 10.50 -16.61
C LEU A 72 -0.27 11.72 -17.27
N SER A 73 0.02 12.93 -16.79
CA SER A 73 -0.58 14.16 -17.31
C SER A 73 0.44 15.29 -17.41
N ALA A 74 0.24 16.25 -18.33
CA ALA A 74 1.05 17.45 -18.39
C ALA A 74 0.80 18.37 -17.19
N LEU A 75 1.79 19.20 -16.82
CA LEU A 75 1.69 20.17 -15.73
C LEU A 75 0.64 21.24 -16.08
N GLY A 76 -0.37 21.45 -15.21
CA GLY A 76 -1.27 22.60 -15.31
C GLY A 76 -2.77 22.30 -15.21
N ASP A 77 -3.20 21.07 -15.37
CA ASP A 77 -4.62 20.69 -15.41
C ASP A 77 -5.16 20.25 -14.04
N VAL A 78 -5.48 21.20 -13.16
CA VAL A 78 -6.14 20.92 -11.87
C VAL A 78 -7.57 20.41 -12.10
N ASP A 79 -8.28 20.95 -13.10
CA ASP A 79 -9.64 20.51 -13.47
C ASP A 79 -9.65 19.09 -14.04
N ASP A 80 -8.56 18.65 -14.63
CA ASP A 80 -8.42 17.34 -15.20
C ASP A 80 -8.08 16.27 -14.17
N LYS A 81 -7.44 16.60 -13.05
CA LYS A 81 -7.25 15.68 -11.92
C LYS A 81 -8.59 15.27 -11.32
N VAL A 82 -9.54 16.20 -11.21
CA VAL A 82 -10.89 15.92 -10.70
C VAL A 82 -11.68 15.07 -11.70
N LYS A 83 -11.59 15.36 -13.00
CA LYS A 83 -12.26 14.58 -14.05
C LYS A 83 -11.74 13.14 -14.10
N GLY A 84 -10.43 12.95 -14.03
CA GLY A 84 -9.85 11.63 -14.15
C GLY A 84 -10.06 10.73 -12.92
N LEU A 85 -10.13 11.27 -11.71
CA LEU A 85 -10.58 10.51 -10.54
C LEU A 85 -12.05 10.07 -10.70
N ASN A 86 -12.88 10.90 -11.33
CA ASN A 86 -14.27 10.55 -11.65
C ASN A 86 -14.39 9.54 -12.80
N SER A 87 -13.41 9.47 -13.70
CA SER A 87 -13.34 8.51 -14.81
C SER A 87 -12.81 7.12 -14.41
N GLY A 88 -12.55 6.89 -13.13
CA GLY A 88 -12.10 5.60 -12.60
C GLY A 88 -10.58 5.40 -12.55
N GLY A 89 -9.79 6.47 -12.63
CA GLY A 89 -8.34 6.44 -12.31
C GLY A 89 -8.10 6.39 -10.80
N ASP A 90 -7.02 5.71 -10.41
CA ASP A 90 -6.71 5.47 -9.00
C ASP A 90 -5.62 6.43 -8.46
N ASP A 91 -4.76 6.97 -9.33
CA ASP A 91 -3.76 7.99 -8.98
C ASP A 91 -3.32 8.79 -10.22
N TYR A 92 -2.59 9.89 -9.99
CA TYR A 92 -2.11 10.84 -11.00
C TYR A 92 -0.66 11.21 -10.75
N LEU A 93 0.13 11.28 -11.86
CA LEU A 93 1.50 11.76 -11.84
C LEU A 93 1.71 12.81 -12.96
N SER A 94 2.16 13.99 -12.58
CA SER A 94 2.39 15.09 -13.52
C SER A 94 3.75 14.97 -14.21
N LYS A 95 3.79 15.13 -15.52
CA LYS A 95 5.04 15.26 -16.32
C LYS A 95 5.61 16.67 -16.20
N PRO A 96 6.94 16.85 -16.04
CA PRO A 96 7.96 15.83 -15.88
C PRO A 96 7.98 15.25 -14.46
N PHE A 97 8.31 13.97 -14.31
CA PHE A 97 8.37 13.27 -13.04
C PHE A 97 9.73 12.57 -12.83
N ALA A 98 10.07 12.35 -11.57
CA ALA A 98 11.19 11.49 -11.21
C ALA A 98 10.76 10.01 -11.26
N PHE A 99 11.63 9.12 -11.77
CA PHE A 99 11.31 7.69 -11.82
C PHE A 99 11.02 7.09 -10.44
N SER A 100 11.72 7.54 -9.40
CA SER A 100 11.47 7.12 -8.01
C SER A 100 10.04 7.44 -7.53
N GLU A 101 9.45 8.57 -7.97
CA GLU A 101 8.07 8.91 -7.65
C GLU A 101 7.10 7.99 -8.40
N LEU A 102 7.34 7.75 -9.70
CA LEU A 102 6.56 6.82 -10.50
C LEU A 102 6.53 5.44 -9.84
N LEU A 103 7.70 4.89 -9.50
CA LEU A 103 7.85 3.57 -8.88
C LEU A 103 7.11 3.48 -7.55
N ALA A 104 7.26 4.47 -6.67
CA ALA A 104 6.56 4.50 -5.39
C ALA A 104 5.03 4.47 -5.53
N ARG A 105 4.47 5.20 -6.52
CA ARG A 105 3.04 5.21 -6.81
C ARG A 105 2.55 3.87 -7.36
N ILE A 106 3.31 3.26 -8.28
CA ILE A 106 3.03 1.93 -8.82
C ILE A 106 2.97 0.90 -7.69
N GLU A 107 3.96 0.87 -6.78
CA GLU A 107 3.96 -0.06 -5.65
C GLU A 107 2.71 0.08 -4.76
N VAL A 108 2.24 1.30 -4.52
CA VAL A 108 1.01 1.54 -3.76
C VAL A 108 -0.21 1.01 -4.50
N LEU A 109 -0.30 1.24 -5.81
CA LEU A 109 -1.42 0.80 -6.64
C LEU A 109 -1.46 -0.72 -6.79
N VAL A 110 -0.32 -1.37 -7.03
CA VAL A 110 -0.21 -2.84 -7.11
C VAL A 110 -0.65 -3.48 -5.80
N LYS A 111 -0.24 -2.94 -4.66
CA LYS A 111 -0.70 -3.41 -3.34
C LYS A 111 -2.22 -3.25 -3.16
N ARG A 112 -2.84 -2.22 -3.74
CA ARG A 112 -4.30 -2.05 -3.73
C ARG A 112 -5.00 -3.03 -4.69
N GLY A 113 -4.45 -3.25 -5.89
CA GLY A 113 -5.07 -4.06 -6.96
C GLY A 113 -4.96 -5.57 -6.72
N SER A 114 -3.93 -6.04 -6.03
CA SER A 114 -3.68 -7.46 -5.76
C SER A 114 -4.67 -8.10 -4.77
N GLY A 115 -5.75 -7.39 -4.41
CA GLY A 115 -6.67 -7.86 -3.36
C GLY A 115 -6.03 -7.86 -1.96
N LEU A 116 -4.74 -7.53 -1.88
CA LEU A 116 -4.14 -6.84 -0.76
C LEU A 116 -4.70 -5.40 -0.80
N LEU A 117 -6.04 -5.27 -0.68
CA LEU A 117 -6.62 -4.10 -0.06
C LEU A 117 -5.62 -3.77 1.03
N ALA A 118 -5.02 -2.57 1.03
CA ALA A 118 -4.35 -2.13 2.24
C ALA A 118 -5.31 -2.54 3.34
N GLU A 119 -4.99 -3.63 4.05
CA GLU A 119 -5.96 -4.25 4.95
C GLU A 119 -6.41 -3.13 5.83
N THR A 120 -7.55 -2.52 5.46
CA THR A 120 -8.14 -1.44 6.27
C THR A 120 -8.49 -2.01 7.62
N THR A 121 -8.51 -3.35 7.68
CA THR A 121 -8.74 -4.13 8.90
C THR A 121 -7.72 -5.26 8.97
N LEU A 122 -6.81 -5.18 9.92
CA LEU A 122 -5.88 -6.24 10.27
C LEU A 122 -6.56 -7.17 11.28
N LYS A 123 -6.45 -8.48 11.06
CA LYS A 123 -7.02 -9.49 11.97
C LYS A 123 -5.96 -10.51 12.35
N PHE A 124 -5.96 -10.88 13.63
CA PHE A 124 -5.19 -12.00 14.15
C PHE A 124 -5.97 -12.60 15.31
N GLU A 125 -6.43 -13.85 15.14
CA GLU A 125 -7.35 -14.51 16.07
C GLU A 125 -8.60 -13.66 16.36
N ASP A 126 -8.87 -13.36 17.61
CA ASP A 126 -9.98 -12.54 18.09
C ASP A 126 -9.69 -11.02 18.11
N LEU A 127 -8.47 -10.64 17.69
CA LEU A 127 -8.02 -9.24 17.64
C LEU A 127 -8.26 -8.66 16.25
N GLU A 128 -9.00 -7.57 16.17
CA GLU A 128 -9.29 -6.85 14.94
C GLU A 128 -8.91 -5.37 15.08
N MET A 129 -8.26 -4.81 14.07
CA MET A 129 -7.80 -3.44 14.02
C MET A 129 -8.19 -2.79 12.70
N ASN A 130 -9.10 -1.83 12.73
CA ASN A 130 -9.49 -1.04 11.55
C ASN A 130 -8.61 0.21 11.46
N LEU A 131 -7.81 0.30 10.40
CA LEU A 131 -6.83 1.37 10.19
C LEU A 131 -7.46 2.70 9.82
N LEU A 132 -8.61 2.68 9.12
CA LEU A 132 -9.31 3.90 8.69
C LEU A 132 -10.04 4.57 9.86
N SER A 133 -10.86 3.81 10.58
CA SER A 133 -11.60 4.32 11.74
C SER A 133 -10.75 4.37 13.01
N ARG A 134 -9.52 3.83 12.98
CA ARG A 134 -8.61 3.67 14.11
C ARG A 134 -9.22 2.89 15.27
N ARG A 135 -10.18 2.03 14.98
CA ARG A 135 -10.87 1.19 15.97
C ARG A 135 -10.12 -0.13 16.15
N VAL A 136 -9.91 -0.51 17.39
CA VAL A 136 -9.35 -1.81 17.76
C VAL A 136 -10.38 -2.54 18.61
N THR A 137 -10.60 -3.81 18.34
CA THR A 137 -11.45 -4.69 19.15
C THR A 137 -10.74 -6.01 19.41
N ARG A 138 -10.99 -6.61 20.55
CA ARG A 138 -10.60 -7.98 20.84
C ARG A 138 -11.80 -8.70 21.47
N ASN A 139 -12.20 -9.83 20.88
CA ASN A 139 -13.41 -10.56 21.24
C ASN A 139 -14.63 -9.61 21.33
N ASP A 140 -14.82 -8.77 20.29
CA ASP A 140 -15.83 -7.72 20.14
C ASP A 140 -15.80 -6.57 21.17
N LYS A 141 -14.89 -6.61 22.14
CA LYS A 141 -14.68 -5.53 23.09
C LYS A 141 -13.77 -4.45 22.51
N ALA A 142 -14.23 -3.20 22.53
CA ALA A 142 -13.44 -2.06 22.06
C ALA A 142 -12.23 -1.80 22.97
N ILE A 143 -11.06 -1.57 22.36
CA ILE A 143 -9.81 -1.28 23.05
C ILE A 143 -9.33 0.11 22.62
N ASP A 144 -9.15 0.99 23.62
CA ASP A 144 -8.62 2.34 23.39
C ASP A 144 -7.08 2.33 23.43
N LEU A 145 -6.45 2.65 22.28
CA LEU A 145 -5.02 2.71 22.15
C LEU A 145 -4.54 4.15 21.93
N GLN A 146 -3.45 4.50 22.59
CA GLN A 146 -2.72 5.73 22.30
C GLN A 146 -2.07 5.67 20.88
N PRO A 147 -1.80 6.80 20.22
CA PRO A 147 -1.29 6.82 18.86
C PRO A 147 -0.04 5.94 18.63
N ARG A 148 0.89 5.90 19.60
CA ARG A 148 2.10 5.05 19.50
C ARG A 148 1.80 3.57 19.76
N GLU A 149 0.87 3.25 20.64
CA GLU A 149 0.39 1.88 20.87
C GLU A 149 -0.33 1.34 19.64
N PHE A 150 -1.09 2.20 18.95
CA PHE A 150 -1.75 1.88 17.70
C PHE A 150 -0.74 1.55 16.59
N LYS A 151 0.27 2.42 16.33
CA LYS A 151 1.35 2.12 15.36
C LYS A 151 2.12 0.85 15.72
N LEU A 152 2.39 0.63 17.01
CA LEU A 152 3.07 -0.57 17.49
C LEU A 152 2.25 -1.83 17.22
N LEU A 153 0.95 -1.81 17.53
CA LEU A 153 0.06 -2.94 17.26
C LEU A 153 -0.07 -3.20 15.76
N GLU A 154 -0.24 -2.16 14.96
CA GLU A 154 -0.28 -2.29 13.48
C GLU A 154 0.98 -3.01 12.96
N TYR A 155 2.16 -2.58 13.42
CA TYR A 155 3.41 -3.18 12.97
C TYR A 155 3.54 -4.66 13.40
N LEU A 156 3.11 -4.99 14.62
CA LEU A 156 3.08 -6.37 15.11
C LEU A 156 2.08 -7.24 14.34
N LEU A 157 0.88 -6.73 14.04
CA LEU A 157 -0.14 -7.43 13.24
C LEU A 157 0.34 -7.72 11.81
N ARG A 158 0.98 -6.75 11.15
CA ARG A 158 1.56 -6.96 9.81
C ARG A 158 2.70 -7.98 9.79
N ASN A 159 3.30 -8.26 10.94
CA ASN A 159 4.37 -9.24 11.12
C ASN A 159 3.93 -10.41 12.02
N ALA A 160 2.64 -10.72 12.09
CA ALA A 160 2.12 -11.79 12.93
C ALA A 160 2.83 -13.13 12.64
N GLY A 161 3.14 -13.88 13.69
CA GLY A 161 3.89 -15.15 13.62
C GLY A 161 5.41 -14.98 13.44
N ARG A 162 5.92 -13.76 13.20
CA ARG A 162 7.36 -13.49 13.03
C ARG A 162 7.93 -12.78 14.25
N VAL A 163 9.25 -12.91 14.41
CA VAL A 163 9.97 -12.13 15.45
C VAL A 163 10.28 -10.74 14.91
N VAL A 164 9.80 -9.73 15.62
CA VAL A 164 10.07 -8.32 15.36
C VAL A 164 11.16 -7.86 16.31
N THR A 165 12.32 -7.44 15.79
CA THR A 165 13.44 -7.02 16.61
C THR A 165 13.25 -5.60 17.19
N ARG A 166 14.01 -5.25 18.24
CA ARG A 166 14.00 -3.89 18.80
C ARG A 166 14.37 -2.83 17.76
N THR A 167 15.36 -3.10 16.93
CA THR A 167 15.79 -2.20 15.83
C THR A 167 14.66 -1.97 14.85
N MET A 168 13.97 -3.03 14.39
CA MET A 168 12.82 -2.92 13.50
C MET A 168 11.72 -2.04 14.10
N LEU A 169 11.44 -2.18 15.41
CA LEU A 169 10.46 -1.34 16.09
C LEU A 169 10.90 0.12 16.16
N LEU A 170 12.16 0.39 16.53
CA LEU A 170 12.70 1.76 16.59
C LEU A 170 12.57 2.46 15.24
N GLU A 171 12.96 1.81 14.17
CA GLU A 171 12.91 2.36 12.81
C GLU A 171 11.48 2.59 12.32
N ASN A 172 10.60 1.58 12.44
CA ASN A 172 9.29 1.61 11.79
C ASN A 172 8.16 2.23 12.64
N VAL A 173 8.31 2.25 13.97
CA VAL A 173 7.28 2.80 14.87
C VAL A 173 7.69 4.14 15.45
N TRP A 174 8.99 4.30 15.79
CA TRP A 174 9.52 5.54 16.37
C TRP A 174 10.27 6.42 15.38
N GLU A 175 10.59 5.92 14.18
CA GLU A 175 11.33 6.66 13.15
C GLU A 175 12.77 7.03 13.63
N TYR A 176 13.32 6.21 14.53
CA TYR A 176 14.68 6.37 15.05
C TYR A 176 15.65 5.50 14.23
N HIS A 177 16.68 6.13 13.70
CA HIS A 177 17.78 5.45 12.99
C HIS A 177 18.98 5.14 13.90
N PHE A 178 18.79 5.23 15.21
CA PHE A 178 19.79 4.90 16.24
C PHE A 178 19.09 4.29 17.46
N ASP A 179 19.82 3.52 18.25
CA ASP A 179 19.29 2.99 19.52
C ASP A 179 19.45 4.06 20.61
N PRO A 180 18.35 4.62 21.13
CA PRO A 180 18.39 5.62 22.20
C PRO A 180 18.82 5.02 23.56
N GLN A 181 19.12 3.72 23.64
CA GLN A 181 19.46 2.98 24.87
C GLN A 181 18.44 3.19 26.00
N THR A 182 17.15 3.34 25.63
CA THR A 182 16.06 3.58 26.56
C THR A 182 15.08 2.41 26.59
N ASN A 183 14.30 2.30 27.65
CA ASN A 183 13.27 1.27 27.81
C ASN A 183 11.95 1.66 27.10
N VAL A 184 12.02 2.58 26.10
CA VAL A 184 10.79 3.11 25.45
C VAL A 184 9.93 2.00 24.86
N ILE A 185 10.53 1.03 24.18
CA ILE A 185 9.82 -0.10 23.58
C ILE A 185 9.16 -0.94 24.67
N ASP A 186 9.92 -1.33 25.71
CA ASP A 186 9.43 -2.19 26.80
C ASP A 186 8.23 -1.56 27.51
N VAL A 187 8.27 -0.26 27.74
CA VAL A 187 7.16 0.50 28.35
C VAL A 187 5.92 0.44 27.46
N HIS A 188 6.06 0.66 26.15
CA HIS A 188 4.92 0.61 25.22
C HIS A 188 4.39 -0.81 25.01
N ILE A 189 5.25 -1.82 24.96
CA ILE A 189 4.85 -3.24 24.94
C ILE A 189 4.08 -3.60 26.20
N SER A 190 4.56 -3.18 27.37
CA SER A 190 3.87 -3.43 28.66
C SER A 190 2.48 -2.78 28.68
N ARG A 191 2.38 -1.51 28.23
CA ARG A 191 1.09 -0.82 28.13
C ARG A 191 0.16 -1.48 27.12
N LEU A 192 0.68 -1.89 25.96
CA LEU A 192 -0.10 -2.59 24.94
C LEU A 192 -0.65 -3.90 25.51
N ARG A 193 0.18 -4.73 26.15
CA ARG A 193 -0.24 -5.98 26.82
C ARG A 193 -1.32 -5.74 27.86
N SER A 194 -1.21 -4.69 28.65
CA SER A 194 -2.22 -4.38 29.67
C SER A 194 -3.60 -4.06 29.09
N LYS A 195 -3.67 -3.71 27.80
CA LYS A 195 -4.91 -3.37 27.11
C LYS A 195 -5.45 -4.51 26.25
N ILE A 196 -4.54 -5.25 25.55
CA ILE A 196 -4.99 -6.28 24.61
C ILE A 196 -4.88 -7.71 25.16
N ASP A 197 -4.07 -7.96 26.20
CA ASP A 197 -3.85 -9.32 26.72
C ASP A 197 -4.40 -9.53 28.14
N LYS A 198 -4.40 -8.51 29.01
CA LYS A 198 -4.67 -8.68 30.46
C LYS A 198 -6.00 -9.34 30.76
N ASP A 199 -7.05 -8.98 30.02
CA ASP A 199 -8.42 -9.44 30.25
C ASP A 199 -8.89 -10.44 29.17
N PHE A 200 -7.93 -11.03 28.42
CA PHE A 200 -8.17 -11.93 27.30
C PHE A 200 -7.24 -13.14 27.35
N ASP A 201 -7.71 -14.26 26.83
CA ASP A 201 -6.98 -15.51 26.76
C ASP A 201 -7.14 -16.13 25.36
N PRO A 202 -6.06 -16.57 24.72
CA PRO A 202 -4.65 -16.53 25.15
C PRO A 202 -4.01 -15.15 24.97
N PRO A 203 -2.90 -14.82 25.70
CA PRO A 203 -2.13 -13.62 25.43
C PRO A 203 -1.46 -13.73 24.06
N LEU A 204 -1.46 -12.63 23.29
CA LEU A 204 -0.97 -12.62 21.91
C LEU A 204 0.43 -12.02 21.75
N VAL A 205 0.81 -11.06 22.60
CA VAL A 205 2.11 -10.38 22.49
C VAL A 205 3.16 -11.07 23.36
N HIS A 206 4.12 -11.72 22.74
CA HIS A 206 5.18 -12.48 23.40
C HIS A 206 6.54 -11.81 23.32
N THR A 207 7.36 -11.98 24.36
CA THR A 207 8.78 -11.60 24.36
C THR A 207 9.62 -12.80 23.96
N ILE A 208 10.40 -12.66 22.91
CA ILE A 208 11.38 -13.65 22.48
C ILE A 208 12.74 -13.22 23.03
N ARG A 209 13.21 -13.88 24.09
CA ARG A 209 14.42 -13.48 24.80
C ARG A 209 15.62 -13.39 23.86
N GLY A 210 16.33 -12.27 23.90
CA GLY A 210 17.50 -12.00 23.07
C GLY A 210 17.19 -11.66 21.60
N ALA A 211 15.91 -11.71 21.16
CA ALA A 211 15.54 -11.44 19.76
C ALA A 211 14.56 -10.29 19.59
N GLY A 212 13.54 -10.16 20.45
CA GLY A 212 12.53 -9.10 20.31
C GLY A 212 11.14 -9.51 20.78
N TYR A 213 10.13 -9.22 19.99
CA TYR A 213 8.72 -9.48 20.27
C TYR A 213 8.05 -10.19 19.12
N SER A 214 6.97 -10.93 19.40
CA SER A 214 6.15 -11.59 18.38
C SER A 214 4.69 -11.53 18.78
N LEU A 215 3.83 -11.28 17.81
CA LEU A 215 2.38 -11.46 17.93
C LEU A 215 2.06 -12.87 17.44
N ARG A 216 1.70 -13.78 18.35
CA ARG A 216 1.39 -15.18 18.05
C ARG A 216 0.49 -15.79 19.11
N VAL A 217 -0.14 -16.93 18.77
CA VAL A 217 -0.77 -17.80 19.78
C VAL A 217 0.34 -18.58 20.50
N PRO A 218 0.23 -18.82 21.81
CA PRO A 218 1.12 -19.74 22.52
C PRO A 218 1.07 -21.14 21.90
N ASP A 219 2.21 -21.81 21.81
CA ASP A 219 2.31 -23.22 21.38
C ASP A 219 1.68 -24.16 22.40
#